data_486936fa48e32c2b39c8d645086d6837
#
_entry.id   486936fa48e32c2b39c8d645086d6837
#
_cell.length_a   1.000
_cell.length_b   1.000
_cell.length_c   1.000
_cell.angle_alpha   90.00
_cell.angle_beta   90.00
_cell.angle_gamma   90.00
#
_symmetry.space_group_name_H-M   'P 1'
#
loop_
_entity.id
_entity.type
_entity.pdbx_description
1 polymer ?
#
loop_
_entity_poly.entity_id
_entity_poly.type
_entity_poly.pdbx_seq_one_letter_code
_entity_poly.pdbx_strand_id
1 'polypeptide(L)'
;MSNEFRPQAKKPSPLPQILTIICSVLAVIFLLLSATMFVSARSKAQKIQDARAEIQSVDAKTVEINSEITSTQEQIDKAKAKKDAQEWCDGLTRETATLEKIQTSGKGLAVMSQNKRDAIDSLCHQKKAFAEAFTKDAKQGMISAENIQCVIDGNTMTFNATITIDAPSVLAFGDMDVTVEAFAADHPITDSDASIGSTVVSVSLSGTGPLSLTLPGSGNETNCALDPVRLWPTGL
;
A
#
# COMPACT_ATOMS: atom_id res chain seq x y z
N MET A 1 -11.02 -3.99 40.24
CA MET A 1 -10.44 -4.70 39.08
C MET A 1 -9.58 -3.70 38.33
N SER A 2 -8.29 -3.72 38.63
CA SER A 2 -7.32 -2.72 38.08
C SER A 2 -6.74 -3.28 36.79
N ASN A 3 -6.98 -2.60 35.68
CA ASN A 3 -6.33 -2.90 34.39
C ASN A 3 -4.96 -2.25 34.37
N GLU A 4 -3.95 -3.07 34.50
CA GLU A 4 -2.54 -2.69 34.34
C GLU A 4 -2.22 -2.49 32.86
N PHE A 5 -2.05 -1.24 32.47
CA PHE A 5 -1.59 -0.85 31.14
C PHE A 5 -0.08 -1.11 31.06
N ARG A 6 0.35 -2.17 30.36
CA ARG A 6 1.76 -2.41 30.03
C ARG A 6 2.14 -1.50 28.84
N PRO A 7 3.12 -0.61 28.98
CA PRO A 7 3.62 0.14 27.84
C PRO A 7 4.44 -0.78 26.94
N GLN A 8 4.05 -0.87 25.68
CA GLN A 8 4.86 -1.52 24.63
C GLN A 8 6.15 -0.72 24.41
N ALA A 9 7.27 -1.40 24.60
CA ALA A 9 8.59 -0.85 24.30
C ALA A 9 8.71 -0.55 22.80
N LYS A 10 8.76 0.73 22.46
CA LYS A 10 9.06 1.21 21.11
C LYS A 10 10.44 0.67 20.66
N LYS A 11 10.50 -0.13 19.60
CA LYS A 11 11.77 -0.54 18.98
C LYS A 11 12.57 0.72 18.64
N PRO A 12 13.85 0.80 19.02
CA PRO A 12 14.68 1.96 18.70
C PRO A 12 14.83 2.07 17.19
N SER A 13 14.57 3.26 16.64
CA SER A 13 14.76 3.54 15.22
C SER A 13 16.26 3.51 14.87
N PRO A 14 16.66 3.00 13.70
CA PRO A 14 18.07 2.93 13.29
C PRO A 14 18.69 4.32 12.99
N LEU A 15 17.89 5.37 12.96
CA LEU A 15 18.34 6.75 12.70
C LEU A 15 19.50 7.25 13.58
N PRO A 16 19.52 7.04 14.93
CA PRO A 16 20.61 7.54 15.76
C PRO A 16 21.94 6.85 15.49
N GLN A 17 21.92 5.57 15.07
CA GLN A 17 23.16 4.84 14.76
C GLN A 17 23.81 5.34 13.44
N ILE A 18 23.02 5.68 12.44
CA ILE A 18 23.52 6.24 11.17
C ILE A 18 24.13 7.63 11.38
N LEU A 19 23.49 8.47 12.19
CA LEU A 19 23.99 9.80 12.52
C LEU A 19 25.34 9.73 13.27
N THR A 20 25.49 8.76 14.16
CA THR A 20 26.73 8.56 14.93
C THR A 20 27.88 8.11 14.04
N ILE A 21 27.61 7.26 13.05
CA ILE A 21 28.63 6.82 12.07
C ILE A 21 29.08 7.98 11.21
N ILE A 22 28.16 8.81 10.70
CA ILE A 22 28.52 10.00 9.88
C ILE A 22 29.34 11.01 10.70
N CYS A 23 28.94 11.28 11.94
CA CYS A 23 29.70 12.19 12.81
C CYS A 23 31.09 11.66 13.18
N SER A 24 31.27 10.35 13.38
CA SER A 24 32.56 9.74 13.68
C SER A 24 33.52 9.80 12.47
N VAL A 25 33.00 9.60 11.25
CA VAL A 25 33.80 9.72 10.01
C VAL A 25 34.25 11.15 9.79
N LEU A 26 33.40 12.15 9.99
CA LEU A 26 33.77 13.58 9.92
C LEU A 26 34.81 13.97 10.98
N ALA A 27 34.70 13.46 12.21
CA ALA A 27 35.63 13.69 13.28
C ALA A 27 37.03 13.12 12.97
N VAL A 28 37.10 11.93 12.36
CA VAL A 28 38.37 11.32 11.91
C VAL A 28 39.04 12.15 10.81
N ILE A 29 38.25 12.65 9.82
CA ILE A 29 38.75 13.52 8.77
C ILE A 29 39.31 14.83 9.34
N PHE A 30 38.64 15.44 10.32
CA PHE A 30 39.09 16.65 10.99
C PHE A 30 40.37 16.44 11.81
N LEU A 31 40.51 15.30 12.48
CA LEU A 31 41.72 14.94 13.25
C LEU A 31 42.95 14.70 12.34
N LEU A 32 42.74 14.13 11.14
CA LEU A 32 43.82 13.94 10.16
C LEU A 32 44.29 15.26 9.56
N LEU A 33 43.41 16.24 9.37
CA LEU A 33 43.73 17.58 8.86
C LEU A 33 44.42 18.47 9.90
N SER A 34 44.16 18.29 11.21
CA SER A 34 44.77 19.08 12.27
C SER A 34 46.18 18.60 12.66
N ALA A 35 46.54 17.35 12.38
CA ALA A 35 47.87 16.83 12.70
C ALA A 35 49.01 17.34 11.77
N THR A 36 48.66 17.94 10.62
CA THR A 36 49.65 18.35 9.63
C THR A 36 50.24 19.75 9.84
N MET A 37 49.82 20.52 10.86
CA MET A 37 50.23 21.89 11.06
C MET A 37 51.48 22.11 11.94
N PHE A 38 52.10 21.09 12.49
CA PHE A 38 53.25 21.27 13.37
C PHE A 38 54.41 20.33 13.02
N VAL A 39 55.29 20.68 12.08
CA VAL A 39 56.73 20.42 12.16
C VAL A 39 57.50 21.30 11.16
N SER A 40 58.50 22.04 11.68
CA SER A 40 59.34 23.06 11.05
C SER A 40 60.30 22.54 9.97
N ALA A 41 60.46 23.39 9.00
CA ALA A 41 61.55 23.69 8.08
C ALA A 41 62.85 22.84 8.08
N ARG A 42 62.82 21.69 7.38
CA ARG A 42 64.01 21.15 6.70
C ARG A 42 63.59 20.28 5.50
N SER A 43 64.22 20.55 4.35
CA SER A 43 63.97 19.93 3.04
C SER A 43 62.57 20.16 2.43
N LYS A 44 62.36 21.31 1.82
CA LYS A 44 61.09 21.68 1.17
C LYS A 44 60.66 20.72 0.04
N ALA A 45 61.59 20.11 -0.63
CA ALA A 45 61.26 19.19 -1.74
C ALA A 45 60.71 17.83 -1.26
N GLN A 46 61.29 17.25 -0.22
CA GLN A 46 60.85 15.97 0.33
C GLN A 46 59.49 16.11 1.02
N LYS A 47 59.28 17.20 1.75
CA LYS A 47 57.99 17.53 2.36
C LYS A 47 56.87 17.72 1.34
N ILE A 48 57.17 18.28 0.15
CA ILE A 48 56.18 18.44 -0.91
C ILE A 48 55.81 17.07 -1.52
N GLN A 49 56.76 16.16 -1.66
CA GLN A 49 56.46 14.80 -2.14
C GLN A 49 55.67 13.99 -1.13
N ASP A 50 56.02 14.05 0.16
CA ASP A 50 55.30 13.37 1.23
C ASP A 50 53.87 13.92 1.36
N ALA A 51 53.68 15.24 1.32
CA ALA A 51 52.36 15.86 1.33
C ALA A 51 51.52 15.51 0.09
N ARG A 52 52.13 15.38 -1.10
CA ARG A 52 51.42 14.93 -2.30
C ARG A 52 51.00 13.47 -2.19
N ALA A 53 51.85 12.61 -1.66
CA ALA A 53 51.55 11.21 -1.43
C ALA A 53 50.38 11.05 -0.39
N GLU A 54 50.42 11.90 0.65
CA GLU A 54 49.37 11.95 1.67
C GLU A 54 48.04 12.47 1.08
N ILE A 55 48.05 13.52 0.27
CA ILE A 55 46.86 14.02 -0.46
C ILE A 55 46.31 12.93 -1.37
N GLN A 56 47.15 12.24 -2.15
CA GLN A 56 46.70 11.15 -3.01
C GLN A 56 46.08 10.00 -2.20
N SER A 57 46.65 9.69 -1.02
CA SER A 57 46.07 8.66 -0.11
C SER A 57 44.73 9.09 0.46
N VAL A 58 44.60 10.38 0.81
CA VAL A 58 43.33 10.95 1.31
C VAL A 58 42.27 10.98 0.19
N ASP A 59 42.64 11.37 -1.02
CA ASP A 59 41.75 11.36 -2.18
C ASP A 59 41.26 9.95 -2.50
N ALA A 60 42.16 8.95 -2.48
CA ALA A 60 41.79 7.57 -2.71
C ALA A 60 40.80 7.05 -1.63
N LYS A 61 41.07 7.35 -0.36
CA LYS A 61 40.15 7.02 0.73
C LYS A 61 38.81 7.76 0.63
N THR A 62 38.80 8.97 0.18
CA THR A 62 37.57 9.76 -0.03
C THR A 62 36.73 9.15 -1.12
N VAL A 63 37.32 8.66 -2.21
CA VAL A 63 36.60 7.94 -3.28
C VAL A 63 36.05 6.65 -2.77
N GLU A 64 36.79 5.87 -2.00
CA GLU A 64 36.35 4.62 -1.39
C GLU A 64 35.14 4.84 -0.45
N ILE A 65 35.26 5.79 0.48
CA ILE A 65 34.18 6.16 1.41
C ILE A 65 32.92 6.63 0.66
N ASN A 66 33.08 7.45 -0.36
CA ASN A 66 31.94 7.90 -1.17
C ASN A 66 31.26 6.74 -1.89
N SER A 67 32.03 5.75 -2.37
CA SER A 67 31.52 4.52 -2.96
C SER A 67 30.70 3.69 -1.93
N GLU A 68 31.26 3.55 -0.70
CA GLU A 68 30.56 2.85 0.39
C GLU A 68 29.27 3.56 0.82
N ILE A 69 29.31 4.90 0.91
CA ILE A 69 28.12 5.71 1.22
C ILE A 69 27.05 5.49 0.16
N THR A 70 27.42 5.55 -1.12
CA THR A 70 26.48 5.34 -2.23
C THR A 70 25.86 3.93 -2.17
N SER A 71 26.69 2.90 -1.98
CA SER A 71 26.24 1.52 -1.85
C SER A 71 25.30 1.33 -0.65
N THR A 72 25.65 1.93 0.50
CA THR A 72 24.82 1.87 1.71
C THR A 72 23.49 2.58 1.51
N GLN A 73 23.49 3.74 0.87
CA GLN A 73 22.27 4.48 0.55
C GLN A 73 21.34 3.67 -0.37
N GLU A 74 21.89 3.02 -1.40
CA GLU A 74 21.12 2.14 -2.27
C GLU A 74 20.49 0.95 -1.50
N GLN A 75 21.22 0.37 -0.55
CA GLN A 75 20.69 -0.70 0.30
C GLN A 75 19.55 -0.20 1.19
N ILE A 76 19.70 0.98 1.78
CA ILE A 76 18.65 1.62 2.58
C ILE A 76 17.40 1.87 1.74
N ASP A 77 17.57 2.42 0.54
CA ASP A 77 16.47 2.74 -0.36
C ASP A 77 15.73 1.47 -0.83
N LYS A 78 16.48 0.39 -1.12
CA LYS A 78 15.91 -0.92 -1.44
C LYS A 78 15.15 -1.53 -0.25
N ALA A 79 15.73 -1.46 0.95
CA ALA A 79 15.08 -1.98 2.16
C ALA A 79 13.79 -1.21 2.48
N LYS A 80 13.81 0.11 2.33
CA LYS A 80 12.64 0.96 2.50
C LYS A 80 11.57 0.66 1.45
N ALA A 81 11.97 0.56 0.18
CA ALA A 81 11.06 0.20 -0.90
C ALA A 81 10.39 -1.16 -0.66
N LYS A 82 11.14 -2.15 -0.19
CA LYS A 82 10.60 -3.48 0.16
C LYS A 82 9.61 -3.42 1.32
N LYS A 83 9.91 -2.65 2.37
CA LYS A 83 8.99 -2.48 3.51
C LYS A 83 7.69 -1.81 3.06
N ASP A 84 7.79 -0.71 2.33
CA ASP A 84 6.63 0.02 1.81
C ASP A 84 5.80 -0.84 0.85
N ALA A 85 6.46 -1.70 0.06
CA ALA A 85 5.81 -2.65 -0.82
C ALA A 85 5.04 -3.72 -0.03
N GLN A 86 5.63 -4.24 1.04
CA GLN A 86 4.96 -5.19 1.93
C GLN A 86 3.69 -4.58 2.54
N GLU A 87 3.79 -3.34 3.06
CA GLU A 87 2.64 -2.62 3.61
C GLU A 87 1.53 -2.42 2.56
N TRP A 88 1.89 -2.14 1.31
CA TRP A 88 0.94 -2.03 0.21
C TRP A 88 0.27 -3.38 -0.10
N CYS A 89 1.04 -4.46 -0.20
CA CYS A 89 0.54 -5.82 -0.47
C CYS A 89 -0.37 -6.33 0.65
N ASP A 90 -0.01 -6.08 1.92
CA ASP A 90 -0.79 -6.48 3.09
C ASP A 90 -2.03 -5.62 3.28
N GLY A 91 -1.95 -4.37 2.81
CA GLY A 91 -3.07 -3.45 2.85
C GLY A 91 -4.21 -3.78 1.90
N LEU A 92 -3.97 -4.53 0.82
CA LEU A 92 -4.97 -4.93 -0.16
C LEU A 92 -5.27 -6.42 -0.02
N THR A 93 -6.34 -6.76 0.70
CA THR A 93 -6.83 -8.12 0.95
C THR A 93 -8.32 -8.21 0.61
N ARG A 94 -8.86 -9.42 0.53
CA ARG A 94 -10.28 -9.66 0.29
C ARG A 94 -11.19 -8.89 1.24
N GLU A 95 -10.80 -8.78 2.51
CA GLU A 95 -11.58 -8.10 3.56
C GLU A 95 -11.48 -6.58 3.45
N THR A 96 -10.39 -6.07 2.90
CA THR A 96 -10.11 -4.63 2.85
C THR A 96 -10.29 -4.02 1.47
N ALA A 97 -10.55 -4.81 0.43
CA ALA A 97 -10.65 -4.38 -0.96
C ALA A 97 -11.98 -3.69 -1.27
N THR A 98 -12.27 -2.56 -0.61
CA THR A 98 -13.36 -1.68 -1.05
C THR A 98 -13.05 -1.10 -2.42
N LEU A 99 -14.08 -0.76 -3.20
CA LEU A 99 -13.91 -0.20 -4.55
C LEU A 99 -13.02 1.04 -4.53
N GLU A 100 -13.22 1.92 -3.54
CA GLU A 100 -12.40 3.12 -3.34
C GLU A 100 -10.94 2.76 -3.03
N LYS A 101 -10.71 1.77 -2.16
CA LYS A 101 -9.37 1.36 -1.77
C LYS A 101 -8.60 0.73 -2.93
N ILE A 102 -9.25 -0.12 -3.74
CA ILE A 102 -8.63 -0.69 -4.94
C ILE A 102 -8.21 0.44 -5.89
N GLN A 103 -9.13 1.39 -6.15
CA GLN A 103 -8.86 2.53 -7.02
C GLN A 103 -7.71 3.41 -6.51
N THR A 104 -7.72 3.72 -5.21
CA THR A 104 -6.67 4.53 -4.59
C THR A 104 -5.32 3.81 -4.63
N SER A 105 -5.31 2.49 -4.37
CA SER A 105 -4.11 1.66 -4.46
C SER A 105 -3.53 1.64 -5.88
N GLY A 106 -4.38 1.48 -6.90
CA GLY A 106 -3.94 1.48 -8.29
C GLY A 106 -3.46 2.85 -8.77
N LYS A 107 -4.17 3.94 -8.44
CA LYS A 107 -3.71 5.32 -8.71
C LYS A 107 -2.38 5.61 -8.02
N GLY A 108 -2.20 5.12 -6.80
CA GLY A 108 -0.97 5.26 -6.03
C GLY A 108 0.24 4.64 -6.73
N LEU A 109 0.07 3.50 -7.42
CA LEU A 109 1.15 2.85 -8.17
C LEU A 109 1.77 3.76 -9.24
N ALA A 110 0.96 4.60 -9.90
CA ALA A 110 1.42 5.48 -10.97
C ALA A 110 2.41 6.57 -10.48
N VAL A 111 2.30 6.97 -9.21
CA VAL A 111 3.14 8.03 -8.62
C VAL A 111 4.26 7.50 -7.73
N MET A 112 4.37 6.18 -7.55
CA MET A 112 5.45 5.55 -6.78
C MET A 112 6.77 5.53 -7.54
N SER A 113 7.89 5.51 -6.80
CA SER A 113 9.23 5.29 -7.39
C SER A 113 9.32 3.92 -8.05
N GLN A 114 10.23 3.80 -9.04
CA GLN A 114 10.44 2.53 -9.75
C GLN A 114 10.81 1.39 -8.78
N ASN A 115 11.75 1.63 -7.87
CA ASN A 115 12.18 0.62 -6.89
C ASN A 115 11.00 0.08 -6.05
N LYS A 116 10.05 0.93 -5.71
CA LYS A 116 8.86 0.52 -4.95
C LYS A 116 7.89 -0.29 -5.82
N ARG A 117 7.67 0.12 -7.07
CA ARG A 117 6.85 -0.65 -8.02
C ARG A 117 7.42 -2.04 -8.29
N ASP A 118 8.74 -2.12 -8.48
CA ASP A 118 9.43 -3.40 -8.71
C ASP A 118 9.36 -4.31 -7.46
N ALA A 119 9.47 -3.72 -6.27
CA ALA A 119 9.30 -4.46 -5.02
C ALA A 119 7.87 -4.98 -4.84
N ILE A 120 6.83 -4.19 -5.15
CA ILE A 120 5.43 -4.62 -5.15
C ILE A 120 5.22 -5.74 -6.17
N ASP A 121 5.75 -5.59 -7.37
CA ASP A 121 5.67 -6.59 -8.43
C ASP A 121 6.29 -7.91 -8.01
N SER A 122 7.44 -7.87 -7.35
CA SER A 122 8.10 -9.05 -6.81
C SER A 122 7.35 -9.73 -5.66
N LEU A 123 6.65 -8.97 -4.83
CA LEU A 123 5.98 -9.48 -3.63
C LEU A 123 4.54 -9.92 -3.89
N CYS A 124 3.79 -9.19 -4.72
CA CYS A 124 2.37 -9.42 -4.93
C CYS A 124 1.90 -8.99 -6.34
N HIS A 125 2.56 -9.55 -7.36
CA HIS A 125 2.31 -9.25 -8.78
C HIS A 125 0.82 -9.26 -9.14
N GLN A 126 0.08 -10.27 -8.71
CA GLN A 126 -1.35 -10.41 -9.05
C GLN A 126 -2.20 -9.30 -8.45
N LYS A 127 -1.95 -8.92 -7.18
CA LYS A 127 -2.65 -7.81 -6.53
C LYS A 127 -2.35 -6.48 -7.22
N LYS A 128 -1.09 -6.26 -7.63
CA LYS A 128 -0.68 -5.08 -8.40
C LYS A 128 -1.43 -5.03 -9.73
N ALA A 129 -1.39 -6.11 -10.51
CA ALA A 129 -2.04 -6.19 -11.79
C ALA A 129 -3.57 -5.99 -11.67
N PHE A 130 -4.20 -6.54 -10.63
CA PHE A 130 -5.61 -6.34 -10.35
C PHE A 130 -5.94 -4.88 -10.05
N ALA A 131 -5.17 -4.20 -9.19
CA ALA A 131 -5.39 -2.79 -8.87
C ALA A 131 -5.19 -1.87 -10.09
N GLU A 132 -4.22 -2.18 -10.96
CA GLU A 132 -3.99 -1.47 -12.23
C GLU A 132 -5.15 -1.68 -13.21
N ALA A 133 -5.63 -2.91 -13.37
CA ALA A 133 -6.77 -3.25 -14.22
C ALA A 133 -8.04 -2.55 -13.73
N PHE A 134 -8.30 -2.58 -12.42
CA PHE A 134 -9.44 -1.88 -11.82
C PHE A 134 -9.37 -0.37 -12.09
N THR A 135 -8.21 0.24 -11.90
CA THR A 135 -8.02 1.68 -12.13
C THR A 135 -8.20 2.07 -13.60
N LYS A 136 -7.80 1.20 -14.52
CA LYS A 136 -7.96 1.40 -15.96
C LYS A 136 -9.43 1.42 -16.38
N ASP A 137 -10.25 0.53 -15.81
CA ASP A 137 -11.67 0.40 -16.16
C ASP A 137 -12.58 1.27 -15.26
N ALA A 138 -12.00 1.93 -14.23
CA ALA A 138 -12.75 2.67 -13.22
C ALA A 138 -13.63 3.78 -13.84
N LYS A 139 -14.92 3.60 -13.74
CA LYS A 139 -15.98 4.56 -14.13
C LYS A 139 -17.15 4.45 -13.18
N GLN A 140 -17.99 5.47 -13.14
CA GLN A 140 -19.22 5.43 -12.37
C GLN A 140 -20.13 4.28 -12.89
N GLY A 141 -20.67 3.49 -11.97
CA GLY A 141 -21.54 2.37 -12.32
C GLY A 141 -20.81 1.17 -12.94
N MET A 142 -19.47 1.11 -12.83
CA MET A 142 -18.68 -0.04 -13.30
C MET A 142 -19.13 -1.35 -12.67
N ILE A 143 -19.58 -1.30 -11.43
CA ILE A 143 -20.24 -2.40 -10.73
C ILE A 143 -21.59 -1.88 -10.29
N SER A 144 -22.66 -2.61 -10.63
CA SER A 144 -24.03 -2.20 -10.36
C SER A 144 -24.89 -3.37 -9.91
N ALA A 145 -25.92 -3.08 -9.15
CA ALA A 145 -27.03 -4.00 -8.89
C ALA A 145 -28.20 -3.59 -9.77
N GLU A 146 -28.65 -4.50 -10.62
CA GLU A 146 -29.72 -4.28 -11.57
C GLU A 146 -30.94 -5.16 -11.27
N ASN A 147 -32.12 -4.76 -11.72
CA ASN A 147 -33.37 -5.49 -11.54
C ASN A 147 -33.67 -5.79 -10.08
N ILE A 148 -33.38 -4.83 -9.20
CA ILE A 148 -33.57 -4.98 -7.75
C ILE A 148 -35.05 -5.19 -7.47
N GLN A 149 -35.36 -6.30 -6.82
CA GLN A 149 -36.68 -6.63 -6.31
C GLN A 149 -36.53 -6.85 -4.80
N CYS A 150 -37.38 -6.19 -4.04
CA CYS A 150 -37.46 -6.33 -2.60
C CYS A 150 -38.87 -6.79 -2.21
N VAL A 151 -38.94 -7.95 -1.62
CA VAL A 151 -40.21 -8.53 -1.14
C VAL A 151 -40.20 -8.58 0.39
N ILE A 152 -41.17 -7.94 1.00
CA ILE A 152 -41.36 -7.91 2.44
C ILE A 152 -42.49 -8.89 2.77
N ASP A 153 -42.19 -9.92 3.58
CA ASP A 153 -43.14 -10.88 4.06
C ASP A 153 -43.06 -11.00 5.59
N GLY A 154 -43.99 -10.34 6.27
CA GLY A 154 -43.98 -10.20 7.71
C GLY A 154 -42.68 -9.49 8.21
N ASN A 155 -41.86 -10.23 8.96
CA ASN A 155 -40.61 -9.73 9.52
C ASN A 155 -39.37 -10.16 8.69
N THR A 156 -39.56 -10.58 7.45
CA THR A 156 -38.45 -10.92 6.56
C THR A 156 -38.47 -10.10 5.28
N MET A 157 -37.29 -9.76 4.80
CA MET A 157 -37.08 -9.07 3.52
C MET A 157 -36.22 -9.94 2.63
N THR A 158 -36.68 -10.16 1.40
CA THR A 158 -35.89 -10.87 0.37
C THR A 158 -35.54 -9.95 -0.75
N PHE A 159 -34.25 -9.79 -0.96
CA PHE A 159 -33.68 -9.02 -2.05
C PHE A 159 -33.29 -9.97 -3.18
N ASN A 160 -33.74 -9.71 -4.39
CA ASN A 160 -33.28 -10.37 -5.61
C ASN A 160 -32.75 -9.31 -6.57
N ALA A 161 -31.61 -9.54 -7.16
CA ALA A 161 -31.00 -8.64 -8.13
C ALA A 161 -30.03 -9.39 -9.05
N THR A 162 -29.55 -8.70 -10.06
CA THR A 162 -28.42 -9.12 -10.86
C THR A 162 -27.26 -8.15 -10.60
N ILE A 163 -26.13 -8.69 -10.15
CA ILE A 163 -24.90 -7.90 -10.04
C ILE A 163 -24.18 -7.94 -11.37
N THR A 164 -23.84 -6.77 -11.87
CA THR A 164 -23.18 -6.59 -13.19
C THR A 164 -21.83 -5.89 -12.98
N ILE A 165 -20.79 -6.42 -13.64
CA ILE A 165 -19.44 -5.82 -13.70
C ILE A 165 -19.16 -5.45 -15.17
N ASP A 166 -19.11 -4.16 -15.46
CA ASP A 166 -18.72 -3.63 -16.77
C ASP A 166 -17.25 -3.16 -16.73
N ALA A 167 -16.34 -4.12 -16.55
CA ALA A 167 -14.90 -3.90 -16.42
C ALA A 167 -14.10 -5.06 -17.04
N PRO A 168 -13.89 -5.07 -18.36
CA PRO A 168 -13.25 -6.21 -19.06
C PRO A 168 -11.84 -6.51 -18.55
N SER A 169 -11.04 -5.49 -18.19
CA SER A 169 -9.70 -5.70 -17.66
C SER A 169 -9.72 -6.36 -16.28
N VAL A 170 -10.74 -6.10 -15.47
CA VAL A 170 -10.97 -6.72 -14.17
C VAL A 170 -11.43 -8.17 -14.32
N LEU A 171 -12.40 -8.42 -15.21
CA LEU A 171 -12.92 -9.76 -15.49
C LEU A 171 -11.86 -10.71 -16.07
N ALA A 172 -10.76 -10.18 -16.62
CA ALA A 172 -9.63 -11.01 -17.06
C ALA A 172 -8.92 -11.78 -15.91
N PHE A 173 -9.19 -11.43 -14.65
CA PHE A 173 -8.68 -12.15 -13.47
C PHE A 173 -9.53 -13.37 -13.07
N GLY A 174 -10.60 -13.66 -13.80
CA GLY A 174 -11.49 -14.79 -13.52
C GLY A 174 -12.78 -14.36 -12.82
N ASP A 175 -13.38 -15.32 -12.12
CA ASP A 175 -14.58 -15.05 -11.36
C ASP A 175 -14.31 -14.09 -10.20
N MET A 176 -15.28 -13.23 -9.91
CA MET A 176 -15.18 -12.17 -8.93
C MET A 176 -16.16 -12.39 -7.77
N ASP A 177 -15.68 -12.18 -6.56
CA ASP A 177 -16.53 -12.04 -5.38
C ASP A 177 -16.87 -10.57 -5.18
N VAL A 178 -18.14 -10.23 -5.26
CA VAL A 178 -18.66 -8.89 -5.00
C VAL A 178 -19.37 -8.91 -3.65
N THR A 179 -18.90 -8.12 -2.69
CA THR A 179 -19.67 -7.88 -1.47
C THR A 179 -20.71 -6.81 -1.74
N VAL A 180 -21.96 -7.11 -1.49
CA VAL A 180 -23.09 -6.22 -1.67
C VAL A 180 -23.73 -5.96 -0.30
N GLU A 181 -23.89 -4.69 0.05
CA GLU A 181 -24.65 -4.26 1.22
C GLU A 181 -26.10 -4.00 0.86
N ALA A 182 -26.99 -4.38 1.75
CA ALA A 182 -28.42 -4.18 1.61
C ALA A 182 -28.89 -3.08 2.57
N PHE A 183 -29.74 -2.22 2.05
CA PHE A 183 -30.37 -1.13 2.79
C PHE A 183 -31.88 -1.22 2.68
N ALA A 184 -32.58 -0.94 3.76
CA ALA A 184 -34.02 -0.81 3.75
C ALA A 184 -34.47 0.21 4.80
N ALA A 185 -35.47 1.01 4.44
CA ALA A 185 -36.01 2.06 5.28
C ALA A 185 -37.50 2.30 4.97
N ASP A 186 -38.18 2.98 5.88
CA ASP A 186 -39.55 3.51 5.70
C ASP A 186 -39.56 4.87 4.96
N HIS A 187 -38.37 5.38 4.60
CA HIS A 187 -38.13 6.62 3.87
C HIS A 187 -37.17 6.39 2.70
N PRO A 188 -37.00 7.33 1.78
CA PRO A 188 -36.02 7.22 0.70
C PRO A 188 -34.60 7.03 1.26
N ILE A 189 -33.89 6.02 0.78
CA ILE A 189 -32.54 5.66 1.27
C ILE A 189 -31.54 6.74 0.89
N THR A 190 -30.69 7.10 1.84
CA THR A 190 -29.64 8.12 1.74
C THR A 190 -28.28 7.53 2.14
N ASP A 191 -27.18 8.24 1.86
CA ASP A 191 -25.81 7.82 2.25
C ASP A 191 -25.61 7.72 3.78
N SER A 192 -26.55 8.27 4.58
CA SER A 192 -26.50 8.21 6.05
C SER A 192 -27.18 6.96 6.63
N ASP A 193 -27.91 6.20 5.82
CA ASP A 193 -28.60 5.01 6.29
C ASP A 193 -27.63 3.86 6.53
N ALA A 194 -27.82 3.14 7.63
CA ALA A 194 -27.00 2.00 7.94
C ALA A 194 -27.41 0.79 7.09
N SER A 195 -26.44 0.03 6.64
CA SER A 195 -26.67 -1.29 6.03
C SER A 195 -27.34 -2.22 7.02
N ILE A 196 -28.39 -2.91 6.60
CA ILE A 196 -29.11 -3.90 7.39
C ILE A 196 -28.52 -5.31 7.25
N GLY A 197 -27.62 -5.51 6.32
CA GLY A 197 -26.90 -6.76 6.09
C GLY A 197 -26.08 -6.73 4.83
N SER A 198 -25.29 -7.77 4.63
CA SER A 198 -24.48 -7.92 3.44
C SER A 198 -24.38 -9.37 2.99
N THR A 199 -24.06 -9.56 1.71
CA THR A 199 -23.77 -10.88 1.13
C THR A 199 -22.64 -10.80 0.14
N VAL A 200 -22.03 -11.95 -0.18
CA VAL A 200 -21.04 -12.07 -1.26
C VAL A 200 -21.70 -12.76 -2.45
N VAL A 201 -21.59 -12.13 -3.60
CA VAL A 201 -22.10 -12.65 -4.88
C VAL A 201 -20.92 -13.01 -5.75
N SER A 202 -20.89 -14.24 -6.25
CA SER A 202 -19.90 -14.63 -7.28
C SER A 202 -20.41 -14.22 -8.64
N VAL A 203 -19.64 -13.36 -9.29
CA VAL A 203 -19.86 -12.89 -10.66
C VAL A 203 -18.89 -13.63 -11.58
N SER A 204 -19.45 -14.32 -12.59
CA SER A 204 -18.65 -15.08 -13.54
C SER A 204 -17.96 -14.18 -14.56
N LEU A 205 -17.10 -14.77 -15.39
CA LEU A 205 -16.42 -14.09 -16.52
C LEU A 205 -17.39 -13.39 -17.50
N SER A 206 -18.69 -13.76 -17.49
CA SER A 206 -19.72 -13.05 -18.28
C SER A 206 -20.02 -11.64 -17.76
N GLY A 207 -19.49 -11.30 -16.59
CA GLY A 207 -19.72 -10.02 -15.93
C GLY A 207 -21.04 -9.95 -15.16
N THR A 208 -21.76 -11.07 -14.96
CA THR A 208 -23.03 -11.09 -14.25
C THR A 208 -23.09 -12.18 -13.20
N GLY A 209 -23.80 -11.93 -12.11
CA GLY A 209 -24.08 -12.90 -11.03
C GLY A 209 -25.42 -12.64 -10.38
N PRO A 210 -26.23 -13.68 -10.13
CA PRO A 210 -27.50 -13.51 -9.44
C PRO A 210 -27.27 -13.28 -7.95
N LEU A 211 -28.05 -12.37 -7.37
CA LEU A 211 -28.12 -12.13 -5.95
C LEU A 211 -29.49 -12.55 -5.43
N SER A 212 -29.50 -13.33 -4.35
CA SER A 212 -30.68 -13.56 -3.52
C SER A 212 -30.24 -13.49 -2.06
N LEU A 213 -30.81 -12.56 -1.29
CA LEU A 213 -30.47 -12.31 0.11
C LEU A 213 -31.74 -12.15 0.91
N THR A 214 -31.88 -12.91 2.01
CA THR A 214 -33.01 -12.78 2.94
C THR A 214 -32.48 -12.26 4.28
N LEU A 215 -33.06 -11.18 4.77
CA LEU A 215 -32.70 -10.50 6.01
C LEU A 215 -33.93 -10.32 6.90
N PRO A 216 -33.77 -10.21 8.23
CA PRO A 216 -34.86 -9.78 9.10
C PRO A 216 -35.23 -8.31 8.80
N GLY A 217 -36.53 -8.03 8.80
CA GLY A 217 -37.11 -6.71 8.65
C GLY A 217 -38.00 -6.34 9.82
N SER A 218 -38.38 -5.07 9.91
CA SER A 218 -39.36 -4.57 10.86
C SER A 218 -40.82 -4.69 10.37
N GLY A 219 -40.96 -4.93 9.06
CA GLY A 219 -42.24 -4.93 8.36
C GLY A 219 -42.79 -3.56 7.99
N ASN A 220 -42.04 -2.51 8.27
CA ASN A 220 -42.43 -1.12 7.95
C ASN A 220 -41.60 -0.50 6.78
N GLU A 221 -40.63 -1.23 6.26
CA GLU A 221 -39.76 -0.76 5.18
C GLU A 221 -40.57 -0.65 3.88
N THR A 222 -40.37 0.47 3.19
CA THR A 222 -40.99 0.76 1.89
C THR A 222 -39.98 1.00 0.78
N ASN A 223 -38.72 1.20 1.16
CA ASN A 223 -37.62 1.47 0.24
C ASN A 223 -36.49 0.49 0.48
N CYS A 224 -35.89 0.01 -0.59
CA CYS A 224 -34.80 -0.95 -0.58
C CYS A 224 -33.72 -0.50 -1.57
N ALA A 225 -32.45 -0.71 -1.21
CA ALA A 225 -31.31 -0.54 -2.10
C ALA A 225 -30.26 -1.61 -1.89
N LEU A 226 -29.42 -1.80 -2.88
CA LEU A 226 -28.26 -2.68 -2.85
C LEU A 226 -27.06 -1.87 -3.35
N ASP A 227 -25.96 -1.90 -2.59
CA ASP A 227 -24.73 -1.21 -2.96
C ASP A 227 -23.54 -2.19 -2.99
N PRO A 228 -22.89 -2.39 -4.15
CA PRO A 228 -21.66 -3.14 -4.25
C PRO A 228 -20.51 -2.34 -3.62
N VAL A 229 -19.96 -2.84 -2.52
CA VAL A 229 -18.95 -2.11 -1.71
C VAL A 229 -17.55 -2.68 -1.81
N ARG A 230 -17.39 -3.97 -2.14
CA ARG A 230 -16.08 -4.62 -2.29
C ARG A 230 -16.06 -5.55 -3.49
N LEU A 231 -14.85 -5.72 -4.04
CA LEU A 231 -14.59 -6.59 -5.17
C LEU A 231 -13.28 -7.34 -4.96
N TRP A 232 -13.28 -8.65 -5.20
CA TRP A 232 -12.08 -9.46 -5.11
C TRP A 232 -12.11 -10.64 -6.08
N PRO A 233 -11.02 -10.92 -6.84
CA PRO A 233 -10.92 -12.12 -7.65
C PRO A 233 -10.93 -13.39 -6.77
N THR A 234 -11.73 -14.39 -7.13
CA THR A 234 -11.84 -15.64 -6.33
C THR A 234 -10.54 -16.45 -6.30
N GLY A 235 -9.66 -16.25 -7.29
CA GLY A 235 -8.37 -16.94 -7.43
C GLY A 235 -7.15 -16.20 -6.86
N LEU A 236 -7.34 -15.04 -6.16
CA LEU A 236 -6.23 -14.21 -5.69
C LEU A 236 -5.92 -14.41 -4.18
#